data_42288fe8cd6bf6cc607bac106490413f
#
_entry.id   42288fe8cd6bf6cc607bac106490413f
#
_cell.length_a   1.000
_cell.length_b   1.000
_cell.length_c   1.000
_cell.angle_alpha   90.00
_cell.angle_beta   90.00
_cell.angle_gamma   90.00
#
_symmetry.space_group_name_H-M   'P 1'
#
loop_
_entity.id
_entity.type
_entity.pdbx_description
1 polymer ?
#
loop_
_entity_poly.entity_id
_entity_poly.type
_entity_poly.pdbx_seq_one_letter_code
_entity_poly.pdbx_strand_id
1 'polypeptide(L)'
;QSIICEGVHGTIDLQSGLAYSCNCVFGSVAVQVGAKTLQKYAEKAGLTGQLECDGNKSAAGKLNLTDAGDGDVAWAGIGQYTDQVTAYAFLRFMGILGGGGEAAEPYLMAAVTSGGHTTYAARTRSTGRIFEAEAVQTLKQMMRNNVTSVYGAWQFPDVAVCAKSGTAEVEGAQPNAMFAGFVADENY
;
A
#
# COMPACT_ATOMS: atom_id res chain seq x y z
N GLN A 1 -8.81 -21.41 10.55
CA GLN A 1 -7.69 -21.50 9.57
C GLN A 1 -6.41 -21.04 10.26
N SER A 2 -5.29 -21.70 10.03
CA SER A 2 -3.97 -21.26 10.51
C SER A 2 -3.22 -20.59 9.37
N ILE A 3 -2.53 -19.49 9.68
CA ILE A 3 -1.60 -18.88 8.73
C ILE A 3 -0.30 -19.68 8.72
N ILE A 4 0.16 -20.00 7.52
CA ILE A 4 1.42 -20.70 7.28
C ILE A 4 2.39 -19.69 6.66
N CYS A 5 3.64 -19.69 7.15
CA CYS A 5 4.73 -18.95 6.53
C CYS A 5 5.58 -19.91 5.69
N GLU A 6 6.02 -19.46 4.53
CA GLU A 6 6.87 -20.27 3.62
C GLU A 6 8.25 -20.55 4.21
N GLY A 7 8.74 -19.67 5.10
CA GLY A 7 10.05 -19.77 5.75
C GLY A 7 9.95 -20.01 7.26
N VAL A 8 11.03 -20.57 7.82
CA VAL A 8 11.22 -20.68 9.27
C VAL A 8 12.05 -19.49 9.72
N HIS A 9 11.42 -18.49 10.34
CA HIS A 9 12.07 -17.22 10.68
C HIS A 9 12.49 -17.12 12.16
N GLY A 10 12.06 -18.06 13.01
CA GLY A 10 12.34 -18.03 14.46
C GLY A 10 11.71 -16.79 15.12
N THR A 11 12.41 -16.26 16.13
CA THR A 11 12.01 -15.01 16.79
C THR A 11 12.59 -13.82 16.05
N ILE A 12 11.74 -13.01 15.44
CA ILE A 12 12.13 -11.83 14.66
C ILE A 12 11.31 -10.61 15.08
N ASP A 13 11.85 -9.43 14.86
CA ASP A 13 11.14 -8.16 15.04
C ASP A 13 10.25 -7.82 13.85
N LEU A 14 9.50 -6.72 13.97
CA LEU A 14 8.55 -6.29 12.93
C LEU A 14 9.26 -5.90 11.63
N GLN A 15 10.45 -5.28 11.71
CA GLN A 15 11.26 -4.88 10.55
C GLN A 15 11.72 -6.11 9.77
N SER A 16 12.26 -7.09 10.44
CA SER A 16 12.68 -8.37 9.84
C SER A 16 11.47 -9.13 9.30
N GLY A 17 10.34 -9.10 10.00
CA GLY A 17 9.06 -9.64 9.54
C GLY A 17 8.60 -9.05 8.21
N LEU A 18 8.73 -7.73 8.03
CA LEU A 18 8.43 -7.07 6.76
C LEU A 18 9.43 -7.46 5.67
N ALA A 19 10.73 -7.48 5.99
CA ALA A 19 11.79 -7.81 5.06
C ALA A 19 11.66 -9.24 4.50
N TYR A 20 11.37 -10.19 5.36
CA TYR A 20 11.21 -11.60 4.98
C TYR A 20 9.78 -11.97 4.57
N SER A 21 8.87 -11.02 4.50
CA SER A 21 7.45 -11.27 4.18
C SER A 21 6.82 -12.34 5.10
N CYS A 22 7.06 -12.23 6.41
CA CYS A 22 6.60 -13.23 7.36
C CYS A 22 5.09 -13.15 7.58
N ASN A 23 4.35 -14.09 7.02
CA ASN A 23 2.89 -14.16 7.14
C ASN A 23 2.43 -14.27 8.60
N CYS A 24 3.16 -15.03 9.43
CA CYS A 24 2.81 -15.23 10.84
C CYS A 24 2.90 -13.92 11.63
N VAL A 25 3.92 -13.08 11.37
CA VAL A 25 4.07 -11.77 12.02
C VAL A 25 2.91 -10.87 11.63
N PHE A 26 2.67 -10.67 10.33
CA PHE A 26 1.64 -9.72 9.88
C PHE A 26 0.22 -10.19 10.10
N GLY A 27 -0.04 -11.50 10.02
CA GLY A 27 -1.33 -12.06 10.42
C GLY A 27 -1.61 -11.83 11.91
N SER A 28 -0.60 -12.04 12.78
CA SER A 28 -0.73 -11.77 14.21
C SER A 28 -0.95 -10.26 14.50
N VAL A 29 -0.22 -9.38 13.80
CA VAL A 29 -0.42 -7.93 13.91
C VAL A 29 -1.82 -7.53 13.48
N ALA A 30 -2.34 -8.08 12.38
CA ALA A 30 -3.69 -7.78 11.90
C ALA A 30 -4.76 -8.16 12.92
N VAL A 31 -4.64 -9.34 13.54
CA VAL A 31 -5.54 -9.77 14.61
C VAL A 31 -5.47 -8.84 15.82
N GLN A 32 -4.27 -8.42 16.24
CA GLN A 32 -4.10 -7.47 17.34
C GLN A 32 -4.68 -6.08 17.02
N VAL A 33 -4.55 -5.61 15.79
CA VAL A 33 -5.16 -4.35 15.30
C VAL A 33 -6.68 -4.46 15.27
N GLY A 34 -7.18 -5.62 14.91
CA GLY A 34 -8.60 -5.97 14.85
C GLY A 34 -9.30 -5.54 13.55
N ALA A 35 -10.30 -6.33 13.16
CA ALA A 35 -11.05 -6.20 11.92
C ALA A 35 -11.56 -4.77 11.65
N LYS A 36 -12.22 -4.15 12.63
CA LYS A 36 -12.79 -2.80 12.49
C LYS A 36 -11.74 -1.73 12.23
N THR A 37 -10.60 -1.81 12.90
CA THR A 37 -9.52 -0.83 12.73
C THR A 37 -8.86 -1.00 11.37
N LEU A 38 -8.57 -2.25 10.98
CA LEU A 38 -7.98 -2.58 9.68
C LEU A 38 -8.87 -2.09 8.54
N GLN A 39 -10.16 -2.42 8.57
CA GLN A 39 -11.13 -1.96 7.57
C GLN A 39 -11.23 -0.44 7.51
N LYS A 40 -11.37 0.23 8.66
CA LYS A 40 -11.43 1.70 8.74
C LYS A 40 -10.22 2.37 8.07
N TYR A 41 -9.01 1.87 8.32
CA TYR A 41 -7.82 2.46 7.71
C TYR A 41 -7.68 2.14 6.23
N ALA A 42 -8.09 0.95 5.78
CA ALA A 42 -8.16 0.62 4.37
C ALA A 42 -9.14 1.55 3.60
N GLU A 43 -10.32 1.81 4.17
CA GLU A 43 -11.29 2.75 3.63
C GLU A 43 -10.73 4.18 3.60
N LYS A 44 -10.15 4.65 4.70
CA LYS A 44 -9.56 5.98 4.82
C LYS A 44 -8.40 6.20 3.84
N ALA A 45 -7.63 5.16 3.58
CA ALA A 45 -6.56 5.18 2.58
C ALA A 45 -7.05 5.10 1.14
N GLY A 46 -8.36 4.83 0.92
CA GLY A 46 -8.95 4.68 -0.41
C GLY A 46 -8.64 3.35 -1.09
N LEU A 47 -8.25 2.32 -0.32
CA LEU A 47 -7.99 0.98 -0.85
C LEU A 47 -9.27 0.22 -1.19
N THR A 48 -10.41 0.65 -0.63
CA THR A 48 -11.74 0.09 -0.88
C THR A 48 -12.63 1.08 -1.61
N GLY A 49 -13.64 0.59 -2.30
CA GLY A 49 -14.53 1.44 -3.07
C GLY A 49 -13.92 1.97 -4.38
N GLN A 50 -14.63 2.90 -4.99
CA GLN A 50 -14.21 3.57 -6.22
C GLN A 50 -13.52 4.89 -5.90
N LEU A 51 -12.44 5.18 -6.60
CA LEU A 51 -11.80 6.50 -6.62
C LEU A 51 -12.20 7.24 -7.89
N GLU A 52 -12.33 8.56 -7.78
CA GLU A 52 -12.63 9.44 -8.92
C GLU A 52 -11.40 10.27 -9.29
N CYS A 53 -11.15 10.41 -10.59
CA CYS A 53 -10.11 11.23 -11.15
C CYS A 53 -10.63 11.93 -12.40
N ASP A 54 -10.80 13.25 -12.34
CA ASP A 54 -11.30 14.11 -13.44
C ASP A 54 -12.58 13.55 -14.09
N GLY A 55 -13.58 13.17 -13.27
CA GLY A 55 -14.86 12.64 -13.71
C GLY A 55 -14.84 11.14 -14.10
N ASN A 56 -13.69 10.51 -14.11
CA ASN A 56 -13.57 9.07 -14.35
C ASN A 56 -13.53 8.32 -13.03
N LYS A 57 -14.21 7.19 -12.98
CA LYS A 57 -14.25 6.32 -11.80
C LYS A 57 -13.40 5.08 -12.03
N SER A 58 -12.57 4.73 -11.03
CA SER A 58 -11.85 3.47 -11.03
C SER A 58 -12.79 2.26 -10.83
N ALA A 59 -12.28 1.06 -11.05
CA ALA A 59 -12.90 -0.11 -10.45
C ALA A 59 -12.90 0.02 -8.92
N ALA A 60 -13.79 -0.70 -8.24
CA ALA A 60 -13.84 -0.71 -6.79
C ALA A 60 -12.80 -1.70 -6.21
N GLY A 61 -12.06 -1.25 -5.22
CA GLY A 61 -11.35 -2.16 -4.31
C GLY A 61 -12.33 -2.80 -3.32
N LYS A 62 -11.92 -3.88 -2.70
CA LYS A 62 -12.72 -4.61 -1.71
C LYS A 62 -11.86 -5.01 -0.52
N LEU A 63 -12.40 -4.79 0.65
CA LEU A 63 -12.00 -5.40 1.92
C LEU A 63 -13.29 -5.44 2.77
N ASN A 64 -13.73 -6.62 3.12
CA ASN A 64 -14.90 -6.77 3.98
C ASN A 64 -14.56 -7.73 5.12
N LEU A 65 -14.41 -7.16 6.30
CA LEU A 65 -14.13 -7.86 7.55
C LEU A 65 -15.32 -7.84 8.50
N THR A 66 -16.53 -7.55 8.00
CA THR A 66 -17.77 -7.68 8.80
C THR A 66 -17.96 -9.14 9.16
N ASP A 67 -18.10 -9.40 10.45
CA ASP A 67 -18.23 -10.74 11.03
C ASP A 67 -17.05 -11.70 10.75
N ALA A 68 -15.89 -11.17 10.32
CA ALA A 68 -14.68 -11.94 10.09
C ALA A 68 -14.11 -12.47 11.41
N GLY A 69 -13.79 -13.76 11.45
CA GLY A 69 -13.04 -14.35 12.55
C GLY A 69 -11.54 -14.01 12.48
N ASP A 70 -10.81 -14.28 13.56
CA ASP A 70 -9.37 -13.98 13.65
C ASP A 70 -8.55 -14.57 12.48
N GLY A 71 -8.93 -15.77 12.01
CA GLY A 71 -8.30 -16.40 10.86
C GLY A 71 -8.46 -15.59 9.57
N ASP A 72 -9.65 -15.06 9.31
CA ASP A 72 -9.95 -14.25 8.13
C ASP A 72 -9.26 -12.88 8.22
N VAL A 73 -9.27 -12.26 9.41
CA VAL A 73 -8.54 -11.01 9.67
C VAL A 73 -7.05 -11.18 9.44
N ALA A 74 -6.50 -12.30 9.89
CA ALA A 74 -5.09 -12.60 9.70
C ALA A 74 -4.73 -12.81 8.22
N TRP A 75 -5.58 -13.50 7.44
CA TRP A 75 -5.41 -13.67 6.00
C TRP A 75 -5.56 -12.35 5.23
N ALA A 76 -6.52 -11.51 5.58
CA ALA A 76 -6.66 -10.17 5.03
C ALA A 76 -5.43 -9.29 5.37
N GLY A 77 -4.89 -9.42 6.57
CA GLY A 77 -3.71 -8.67 7.01
C GLY A 77 -2.42 -8.96 6.23
N ILE A 78 -2.37 -10.05 5.49
CA ILE A 78 -1.27 -10.38 4.57
C ILE A 78 -1.62 -10.14 3.09
N GLY A 79 -2.78 -9.52 2.81
CA GLY A 79 -3.23 -9.21 1.46
C GLY A 79 -3.82 -10.39 0.70
N GLN A 80 -4.39 -11.34 1.42
CA GLN A 80 -5.11 -12.50 0.89
C GLN A 80 -6.59 -12.42 1.28
N TYR A 81 -7.28 -13.54 1.37
CA TYR A 81 -8.70 -13.64 1.68
C TYR A 81 -9.56 -13.16 0.50
N THR A 82 -10.43 -12.17 0.70
CA THR A 82 -11.27 -11.59 -0.35
C THR A 82 -10.79 -10.21 -0.81
N ASP A 83 -9.58 -9.85 -0.42
CA ASP A 83 -9.02 -8.53 -0.64
C ASP A 83 -8.75 -8.28 -2.12
N GLN A 84 -9.22 -7.14 -2.61
CA GLN A 84 -8.96 -6.68 -3.97
C GLN A 84 -8.63 -5.19 -3.94
N VAL A 85 -7.54 -4.83 -4.57
CA VAL A 85 -7.11 -3.43 -4.70
C VAL A 85 -6.87 -3.10 -6.17
N THR A 86 -7.25 -1.91 -6.59
CA THR A 86 -6.91 -1.44 -7.93
C THR A 86 -5.49 -0.87 -7.95
N ALA A 87 -4.81 -0.97 -9.09
CA ALA A 87 -3.48 -0.38 -9.25
C ALA A 87 -3.48 1.13 -8.95
N TYR A 88 -4.54 1.85 -9.32
CA TYR A 88 -4.70 3.27 -9.03
C TYR A 88 -4.80 3.56 -7.53
N ALA A 89 -5.65 2.82 -6.79
CA ALA A 89 -5.78 2.98 -5.35
C ALA A 89 -4.46 2.65 -4.63
N PHE A 90 -3.75 1.63 -5.10
CA PHE A 90 -2.49 1.22 -4.51
C PHE A 90 -1.34 2.21 -4.79
N LEU A 91 -1.31 2.78 -6.01
CA LEU A 91 -0.39 3.89 -6.34
C LEU A 91 -0.62 5.10 -5.43
N ARG A 92 -1.89 5.50 -5.25
CA ARG A 92 -2.26 6.58 -4.33
C ARG A 92 -1.83 6.28 -2.89
N PHE A 93 -2.02 5.05 -2.44
CA PHE A 93 -1.56 4.61 -1.12
C PHE A 93 -0.03 4.72 -0.97
N MET A 94 0.74 4.30 -1.98
CA MET A 94 2.20 4.50 -1.99
C MET A 94 2.57 5.99 -1.95
N GLY A 95 1.82 6.84 -2.64
CA GLY A 95 1.97 8.30 -2.56
C GLY A 95 1.73 8.85 -1.15
N ILE A 96 0.73 8.34 -0.44
CA ILE A 96 0.45 8.72 0.96
C ILE A 96 1.63 8.34 1.87
N LEU A 97 2.20 7.16 1.70
CA LEU A 97 3.38 6.74 2.46
C LEU A 97 4.62 7.56 2.08
N GLY A 98 4.85 7.81 0.80
CA GLY A 98 5.93 8.68 0.32
C GLY A 98 5.83 10.09 0.86
N GLY A 99 4.64 10.66 0.89
CA GLY A 99 4.32 12.01 1.37
C GLY A 99 4.19 12.15 2.90
N GLY A 100 4.62 11.15 3.67
CA GLY A 100 4.64 11.24 5.15
C GLY A 100 3.25 11.16 5.80
N GLY A 101 2.31 10.49 5.18
CA GLY A 101 0.96 10.23 5.69
C GLY A 101 -0.15 11.01 4.99
N GLU A 102 0.17 11.81 3.99
CA GLU A 102 -0.74 12.49 3.07
C GLU A 102 -0.14 12.53 1.66
N ALA A 103 -0.95 12.73 0.64
CA ALA A 103 -0.50 12.84 -0.74
C ALA A 103 -1.27 13.93 -1.49
N ALA A 104 -0.75 14.31 -2.65
CA ALA A 104 -1.53 15.00 -3.66
C ALA A 104 -2.55 14.02 -4.29
N GLU A 105 -3.79 14.47 -4.47
CA GLU A 105 -4.76 13.70 -5.24
C GLU A 105 -4.36 13.72 -6.72
N PRO A 106 -4.28 12.57 -7.37
CA PRO A 106 -3.93 12.50 -8.79
C PRO A 106 -4.95 13.22 -9.67
N TYR A 107 -4.49 13.73 -10.80
CA TYR A 107 -5.33 14.28 -11.89
C TYR A 107 -4.79 13.80 -13.25
N LEU A 108 -5.67 13.67 -14.23
CA LEU A 108 -5.33 13.26 -15.59
C LEU A 108 -5.17 14.47 -16.51
N MET A 109 -5.95 15.52 -16.24
CA MET A 109 -6.01 16.72 -17.07
C MET A 109 -5.28 17.88 -16.40
N ALA A 110 -4.09 18.19 -16.89
CA ALA A 110 -3.29 19.28 -16.33
C ALA A 110 -3.84 20.66 -16.71
N ALA A 111 -4.27 20.84 -17.96
CA ALA A 111 -4.85 22.07 -18.44
C ALA A 111 -5.72 21.86 -19.68
N VAL A 112 -6.64 22.78 -19.91
CA VAL A 112 -7.39 22.91 -21.17
C VAL A 112 -7.12 24.30 -21.74
N THR A 113 -6.74 24.36 -23.01
CA THR A 113 -6.50 25.63 -23.71
C THR A 113 -7.42 25.75 -24.90
N SER A 114 -7.92 26.96 -25.17
CA SER A 114 -8.74 27.29 -26.33
C SER A 114 -8.38 28.67 -26.82
N GLY A 115 -8.15 28.83 -28.12
CA GLY A 115 -7.79 30.14 -28.73
C GLY A 115 -6.52 30.78 -28.12
N GLY A 116 -5.56 29.96 -27.66
CA GLY A 116 -4.33 30.47 -27.03
C GLY A 116 -4.47 30.85 -25.55
N HIS A 117 -5.66 30.67 -24.96
CA HIS A 117 -5.92 30.98 -23.57
C HIS A 117 -6.18 29.66 -22.76
N THR A 118 -5.64 29.58 -21.55
CA THR A 118 -5.93 28.49 -20.64
C THR A 118 -7.31 28.70 -20.02
N THR A 119 -8.27 27.80 -20.32
CA THR A 119 -9.64 27.84 -19.80
C THR A 119 -9.81 26.98 -18.53
N TYR A 120 -8.90 26.04 -18.32
CA TYR A 120 -8.82 25.22 -17.10
C TYR A 120 -7.36 24.94 -16.80
N ALA A 121 -7.00 24.94 -15.53
CA ALA A 121 -5.73 24.42 -15.02
C ALA A 121 -5.99 23.58 -13.76
N ALA A 122 -5.40 22.41 -13.71
CA ALA A 122 -5.49 21.55 -12.54
C ALA A 122 -4.95 22.26 -11.30
N ARG A 123 -5.58 22.03 -10.17
CA ARG A 123 -5.08 22.47 -8.86
C ARG A 123 -4.77 21.24 -8.03
N THR A 124 -3.57 21.20 -7.47
CA THR A 124 -3.22 20.15 -6.50
C THR A 124 -4.18 20.20 -5.32
N ARG A 125 -4.80 19.06 -5.03
CA ARG A 125 -5.63 18.84 -3.85
C ARG A 125 -4.93 17.82 -2.98
N SER A 126 -4.96 18.00 -1.66
CA SER A 126 -4.40 17.02 -0.71
C SER A 126 -5.45 15.98 -0.33
N THR A 127 -5.03 14.75 -0.10
CA THR A 127 -5.83 13.71 0.55
C THR A 127 -6.23 14.09 1.97
N GLY A 128 -5.54 15.09 2.54
CA GLY A 128 -5.47 15.29 3.98
C GLY A 128 -4.66 14.18 4.66
N ARG A 129 -4.43 14.34 5.95
CA ARG A 129 -3.66 13.37 6.74
C ARG A 129 -4.44 12.08 6.97
N ILE A 130 -3.91 10.99 6.43
CA ILE A 130 -4.46 9.64 6.54
C ILE A 130 -3.78 8.88 7.68
N PHE A 131 -2.45 8.96 7.76
CA PHE A 131 -1.63 8.29 8.78
C PHE A 131 -0.78 9.29 9.54
N GLU A 132 -0.44 8.96 10.77
CA GLU A 132 0.48 9.75 11.58
C GLU A 132 1.90 9.72 10.99
N ALA A 133 2.55 10.89 10.97
CA ALA A 133 3.85 11.04 10.32
C ALA A 133 4.93 10.13 10.94
N GLU A 134 4.93 9.94 12.25
CA GLU A 134 5.87 9.06 12.95
C GLU A 134 5.70 7.59 12.53
N ALA A 135 4.46 7.11 12.45
CA ALA A 135 4.17 5.75 12.00
C ALA A 135 4.63 5.53 10.55
N VAL A 136 4.37 6.51 9.68
CA VAL A 136 4.82 6.46 8.29
C VAL A 136 6.34 6.50 8.18
N GLN A 137 7.01 7.34 8.97
CA GLN A 137 8.48 7.39 8.99
C GLN A 137 9.09 6.05 9.40
N THR A 138 8.52 5.40 10.41
CA THR A 138 8.93 4.05 10.82
C THR A 138 8.75 3.05 9.67
N LEU A 139 7.60 3.07 9.00
CA LEU A 139 7.33 2.19 7.85
C LEU A 139 8.27 2.47 6.67
N LYS A 140 8.57 3.73 6.37
CA LYS A 140 9.57 4.12 5.35
C LYS A 140 10.93 3.50 5.63
N GLN A 141 11.40 3.56 6.88
CA GLN A 141 12.68 2.96 7.29
C GLN A 141 12.65 1.43 7.10
N MET A 142 11.56 0.76 7.48
CA MET A 142 11.38 -0.67 7.28
C MET A 142 11.35 -1.04 5.78
N MET A 143 10.64 -0.28 4.95
CA MET A 143 10.60 -0.48 3.50
C MET A 143 11.95 -0.19 2.83
N ARG A 144 12.71 0.79 3.34
CA ARG A 144 14.10 1.02 2.90
C ARG A 144 15.00 -0.14 3.26
N ASN A 145 14.85 -0.69 4.47
CA ASN A 145 15.58 -1.87 4.91
C ASN A 145 15.30 -3.09 3.99
N ASN A 146 14.08 -3.29 3.51
CA ASN A 146 13.78 -4.35 2.55
C ASN A 146 14.68 -4.25 1.30
N VAL A 147 14.86 -3.03 0.78
CA VAL A 147 15.68 -2.80 -0.41
C VAL A 147 17.15 -3.01 -0.11
N THR A 148 17.67 -2.51 1.01
CA THR A 148 19.09 -2.61 1.34
C THR A 148 19.51 -4.01 1.75
N SER A 149 18.64 -4.77 2.42
CA SER A 149 19.00 -6.05 3.04
C SER A 149 18.51 -7.27 2.23
N VAL A 150 17.47 -7.13 1.41
CA VAL A 150 16.86 -8.26 0.70
C VAL A 150 16.88 -8.10 -0.81
N TYR A 151 16.38 -6.95 -1.33
CA TYR A 151 16.24 -6.78 -2.78
C TYR A 151 17.53 -6.38 -3.49
N GLY A 152 18.48 -5.77 -2.77
CA GLY A 152 19.73 -5.27 -3.30
C GLY A 152 19.64 -3.82 -3.75
N ALA A 153 20.16 -2.89 -2.92
CA ALA A 153 20.18 -1.46 -3.22
C ALA A 153 20.95 -1.13 -4.51
N TRP A 154 21.87 -1.98 -4.93
CA TRP A 154 22.64 -1.84 -6.18
C TRP A 154 21.77 -1.87 -7.45
N GLN A 155 20.54 -2.39 -7.37
CA GLN A 155 19.55 -2.36 -8.45
C GLN A 155 18.97 -0.96 -8.67
N PHE A 156 19.16 -0.04 -7.72
CA PHE A 156 18.65 1.33 -7.73
C PHE A 156 19.78 2.31 -7.40
N PRO A 157 20.81 2.44 -8.27
CA PRO A 157 22.06 3.12 -7.91
C PRO A 157 21.88 4.61 -7.62
N ASP A 158 20.89 5.27 -8.24
CA ASP A 158 20.77 6.72 -8.21
C ASP A 158 19.64 7.20 -7.29
N VAL A 159 18.88 6.29 -6.69
CA VAL A 159 17.68 6.65 -5.90
C VAL A 159 17.52 5.81 -4.63
N ALA A 160 17.02 6.45 -3.59
CA ALA A 160 16.68 5.79 -2.33
C ALA A 160 15.26 5.19 -2.40
N VAL A 161 15.13 3.97 -2.90
CA VAL A 161 13.84 3.27 -3.01
C VAL A 161 13.41 2.67 -1.68
N CYS A 162 12.16 2.90 -1.31
CA CYS A 162 11.43 2.19 -0.26
C CYS A 162 10.40 1.28 -0.91
N ALA A 163 10.48 -0.04 -0.69
CA ALA A 163 9.61 -0.97 -1.42
C ALA A 163 9.23 -2.22 -0.63
N LYS A 164 8.17 -2.87 -1.11
CA LYS A 164 7.75 -4.20 -0.68
C LYS A 164 7.33 -5.03 -1.90
N SER A 165 7.86 -6.23 -2.01
CA SER A 165 7.39 -7.24 -2.96
C SER A 165 6.18 -8.00 -2.39
N GLY A 166 5.36 -8.55 -3.24
CA GLY A 166 4.26 -9.44 -2.88
C GLY A 166 3.96 -10.42 -4.00
N THR A 167 3.50 -11.59 -3.63
CA THR A 167 2.97 -12.58 -4.56
C THR A 167 1.62 -13.02 -4.01
N ALA A 168 0.54 -12.66 -4.70
CA ALA A 168 -0.80 -13.05 -4.31
C ALA A 168 -1.22 -14.28 -5.10
N GLU A 169 -1.49 -15.38 -4.41
CA GLU A 169 -2.02 -16.59 -5.02
C GLU A 169 -3.45 -16.36 -5.51
N VAL A 170 -3.75 -16.90 -6.69
CA VAL A 170 -5.07 -16.85 -7.31
C VAL A 170 -5.49 -18.26 -7.64
N GLU A 171 -6.60 -18.72 -7.07
CA GLU A 171 -7.11 -20.08 -7.31
C GLU A 171 -7.36 -20.31 -8.79
N GLY A 172 -6.75 -21.35 -9.35
CA GLY A 172 -6.89 -21.73 -10.76
C GLY A 172 -6.22 -20.81 -11.79
N ALA A 173 -5.39 -19.86 -11.36
CA ALA A 173 -4.67 -18.92 -12.22
C ALA A 173 -3.20 -18.74 -11.80
N GLN A 174 -2.43 -18.01 -12.63
CA GLN A 174 -1.07 -17.61 -12.24
C GLN A 174 -1.11 -16.60 -11.11
N PRO A 175 -0.16 -16.68 -10.14
CA PRO A 175 -0.06 -15.71 -9.08
C PRO A 175 0.18 -14.28 -9.58
N ASN A 176 -0.37 -13.29 -8.89
CA ASN A 176 -0.08 -11.89 -9.15
C ASN A 176 1.19 -11.47 -8.41
N ALA A 177 2.26 -11.25 -9.16
CA ALA A 177 3.49 -10.69 -8.61
C ALA A 177 3.42 -9.15 -8.60
N MET A 178 3.73 -8.56 -7.46
CA MET A 178 3.74 -7.10 -7.26
C MET A 178 5.06 -6.65 -6.67
N PHE A 179 5.51 -5.48 -7.09
CA PHE A 179 6.56 -4.71 -6.45
C PHE A 179 6.06 -3.27 -6.32
N ALA A 180 5.86 -2.82 -5.11
CA ALA A 180 5.27 -1.51 -4.82
C ALA A 180 6.17 -0.71 -3.90
N GLY A 181 6.28 0.58 -4.17
CA GLY A 181 7.15 1.45 -3.41
C GLY A 181 7.14 2.89 -3.91
N PHE A 182 8.06 3.66 -3.38
CA PHE A 182 8.27 5.07 -3.71
C PHE A 182 9.75 5.42 -3.53
N VAL A 183 10.18 6.51 -4.15
CA VAL A 183 11.49 7.10 -3.93
C VAL A 183 11.44 7.97 -2.67
N ALA A 184 12.38 7.76 -1.76
CA ALA A 184 12.46 8.50 -0.49
C ALA A 184 13.32 9.77 -0.59
N ASP A 185 13.85 10.09 -1.76
CA ASP A 185 14.65 11.28 -2.00
C ASP A 185 13.76 12.52 -2.10
N GLU A 186 14.15 13.63 -1.43
CA GLU A 186 13.42 14.89 -1.44
C GLU A 186 13.42 15.61 -2.82
N ASN A 187 14.21 15.12 -3.77
CA ASN A 187 14.35 15.68 -5.10
C ASN A 187 13.43 15.06 -6.17
N TYR A 188 12.55 14.12 -5.80
CA TYR A 188 11.63 13.43 -6.69
C TYR A 188 10.18 13.47 -6.18
#